data_ec0682f7a6fb44f2cb476d793e20d141
#
_entry.id   ec0682f7a6fb44f2cb476d793e20d141
#
_cell.length_a   1.000
_cell.length_b   1.000
_cell.length_c   1.000
_cell.angle_alpha   90.00
_cell.angle_beta   90.00
_cell.angle_gamma   90.00
#
_symmetry.space_group_name_H-M   'P 1'
#
loop_
_entity.id
_entity.type
_entity.pdbx_description
1 polymer ?
#
loop_
_entity_poly.entity_id
_entity_poly.type
_entity_poly.pdbx_seq_one_letter_code
_entity_poly.pdbx_strand_id
1 'polypeptide(L)'
;MKRWMLAVWIVFAVAGLRAQTADWQPSPGHTQIPIWPGTAPDAQPTTGSEHTATDTKDLVAGRPWVYVNNVAKPTMTVYRPTGKNTGVAVVVFPGGGYEGLAIDLEGPEVCDWLTSKGITCVLLKYRVSPDGGYPKPAYPKSGPYPESPIALADAQRTMGLIRLHAAAWHIDPHKVGVLGFSAGGHLVAAISTHYQKRLYPPVDAADKESCRPDFAVALYPGHLSLAAAEWDAKQGPRKFVVPHPANADPQLALNPAIPVTHDTPPTFLLQAEDDHVDNVDDSLAYYIALKNAGVPTEMHLS
;
A
#
# COMPACT_ATOMS: atom_id res chain seq x y z
N MET A 1 55.77 3.55 59.07
CA MET A 1 54.67 4.32 58.43
C MET A 1 54.33 3.65 57.11
N LYS A 2 53.24 2.86 57.07
CA LYS A 2 52.76 2.15 55.83
C LYS A 2 51.61 2.96 55.25
N ARG A 3 51.83 3.50 54.03
CA ARG A 3 50.78 4.20 53.25
C ARG A 3 49.98 3.16 52.49
N TRP A 4 48.70 3.08 52.74
CA TRP A 4 47.69 2.31 52.00
C TRP A 4 47.18 3.19 50.86
N MET A 5 47.41 2.78 49.60
CA MET A 5 46.74 3.38 48.45
C MET A 5 45.42 2.66 48.23
N LEU A 6 44.30 3.36 48.38
CA LEU A 6 42.97 2.90 47.94
C LEU A 6 42.88 3.13 46.44
N ALA A 7 42.79 2.07 45.67
CA ALA A 7 42.42 2.11 44.26
C ALA A 7 40.89 2.16 44.13
N VAL A 8 40.33 3.28 43.68
CA VAL A 8 38.94 3.44 43.36
C VAL A 8 38.72 2.94 41.91
N TRP A 9 38.01 1.81 41.78
CA TRP A 9 37.55 1.32 40.48
C TRP A 9 36.26 2.04 40.12
N ILE A 10 36.30 2.94 39.13
CA ILE A 10 35.11 3.55 38.52
C ILE A 10 34.60 2.57 37.46
N VAL A 11 33.52 1.88 37.74
CA VAL A 11 32.79 1.04 36.76
C VAL A 11 31.95 1.97 35.92
N PHE A 12 32.38 2.23 34.70
CA PHE A 12 31.53 2.85 33.68
C PHE A 12 30.50 1.84 33.22
N ALA A 13 29.27 1.97 33.72
CA ALA A 13 28.12 1.29 33.14
C ALA A 13 27.83 1.95 31.76
N VAL A 14 28.27 1.31 30.69
CA VAL A 14 27.84 1.67 29.34
C VAL A 14 26.41 1.21 29.22
N ALA A 15 25.47 2.09 29.51
CA ALA A 15 24.06 1.90 29.14
C ALA A 15 24.02 1.92 27.60
N GLY A 16 23.96 0.74 27.00
CA GLY A 16 23.67 0.61 25.58
C GLY A 16 22.31 1.26 25.29
N LEU A 17 22.30 2.47 24.76
CA LEU A 17 21.13 3.03 24.11
C LEU A 17 20.79 2.07 22.96
N ARG A 18 19.82 1.20 23.17
CA ARG A 18 19.11 0.60 22.05
C ARG A 18 18.39 1.77 21.38
N ALA A 19 18.83 2.10 20.17
CA ALA A 19 18.08 3.00 19.33
C ALA A 19 16.65 2.41 19.22
N GLN A 20 15.71 3.04 19.90
CA GLN A 20 14.29 2.77 19.67
C GLN A 20 14.05 3.20 18.24
N THR A 21 13.76 2.25 17.34
CA THR A 21 13.34 2.54 15.99
C THR A 21 12.05 3.34 16.11
N ALA A 22 12.13 4.63 15.81
CA ALA A 22 10.99 5.51 15.89
C ALA A 22 9.97 5.11 14.80
N ASP A 23 8.67 5.20 15.13
CA ASP A 23 7.62 5.08 14.12
C ASP A 23 7.91 6.03 12.96
N TRP A 24 7.62 5.59 11.73
CA TRP A 24 7.83 6.43 10.55
C TRP A 24 7.08 7.76 10.69
N GLN A 25 7.74 8.84 10.34
CA GLN A 25 7.17 10.18 10.31
C GLN A 25 7.30 10.78 8.91
N PRO A 26 6.27 11.50 8.42
CA PRO A 26 6.36 12.23 7.16
C PRO A 26 7.36 13.37 7.25
N SER A 27 7.71 13.94 6.10
CA SER A 27 8.57 15.12 6.01
C SER A 27 8.07 16.27 6.89
N PRO A 28 8.95 17.13 7.40
CA PRO A 28 8.56 18.31 8.19
C PRO A 28 7.47 19.14 7.50
N GLY A 29 6.48 19.57 8.28
CA GLY A 29 5.32 20.31 7.76
C GLY A 29 4.12 19.44 7.40
N HIS A 30 4.24 18.13 7.45
CA HIS A 30 3.16 17.18 7.26
C HIS A 30 2.84 16.42 8.54
N THR A 31 1.59 16.00 8.69
CA THR A 31 1.11 15.29 9.89
C THR A 31 0.37 14.03 9.47
N GLN A 32 0.62 12.93 10.17
CA GLN A 32 -0.16 11.71 10.03
C GLN A 32 -1.54 11.89 10.69
N ILE A 33 -2.59 11.59 9.94
CA ILE A 33 -3.98 11.64 10.40
C ILE A 33 -4.45 10.20 10.58
N PRO A 34 -4.83 9.76 11.78
CA PRO A 34 -5.44 8.46 11.97
C PRO A 34 -6.72 8.35 11.13
N ILE A 35 -6.87 7.25 10.38
CA ILE A 35 -8.06 7.06 9.55
C ILE A 35 -9.24 6.48 10.33
N TRP A 36 -8.99 5.86 11.47
CA TRP A 36 -10.01 5.33 12.38
C TRP A 36 -10.10 6.16 13.66
N PRO A 37 -11.30 6.52 14.13
CA PRO A 37 -11.45 7.33 15.35
C PRO A 37 -11.16 6.57 16.64
N GLY A 38 -10.92 5.26 16.54
CA GLY A 38 -10.59 4.36 17.64
C GLY A 38 -9.86 3.12 17.12
N THR A 39 -10.14 1.98 17.71
CA THR A 39 -9.60 0.70 17.23
C THR A 39 -10.11 0.42 15.81
N ALA A 40 -9.21 0.15 14.89
CA ALA A 40 -9.59 -0.22 13.53
C ALA A 40 -10.43 -1.51 13.52
N PRO A 41 -11.39 -1.64 12.59
CA PRO A 41 -12.12 -2.90 12.43
C PRO A 41 -11.16 -4.06 12.18
N ASP A 42 -11.50 -5.23 12.70
CA ASP A 42 -10.70 -6.46 12.56
C ASP A 42 -9.22 -6.30 12.98
N ALA A 43 -8.97 -5.40 13.93
CA ALA A 43 -7.64 -5.20 14.48
C ALA A 43 -7.13 -6.52 15.08
N GLN A 44 -5.99 -6.98 14.61
CA GLN A 44 -5.33 -8.18 15.11
C GLN A 44 -4.27 -7.80 16.16
N PRO A 45 -4.02 -8.67 17.14
CA PRO A 45 -2.89 -8.49 18.02
C PRO A 45 -1.59 -8.48 17.19
N THR A 46 -0.83 -7.40 17.29
CA THR A 46 0.49 -7.31 16.66
C THR A 46 1.56 -7.75 17.65
N THR A 47 2.50 -8.57 17.20
CA THR A 47 3.70 -8.91 17.97
C THR A 47 4.75 -7.83 17.75
N GLY A 48 4.76 -6.81 18.59
CA GLY A 48 5.71 -5.71 18.53
C GLY A 48 5.13 -4.38 18.02
N SER A 49 5.98 -3.37 17.95
CA SER A 49 5.66 -2.03 17.45
C SER A 49 5.89 -1.90 15.95
N GLU A 50 5.32 -0.87 15.34
CA GLU A 50 5.70 -0.42 14.00
C GLU A 50 7.24 -0.28 13.94
N HIS A 51 7.82 -0.72 12.84
CA HIS A 51 9.26 -0.74 12.65
C HIS A 51 9.62 -0.09 11.31
N THR A 52 10.51 0.89 11.37
CA THR A 52 11.08 1.56 10.20
C THR A 52 12.53 1.11 10.03
N ALA A 53 12.91 0.68 8.84
CA ALA A 53 14.27 0.33 8.50
C ALA A 53 14.66 0.82 7.10
N THR A 54 15.96 0.87 6.85
CA THR A 54 16.51 1.22 5.53
C THR A 54 17.14 -0.02 4.92
N ASP A 55 16.70 -0.39 3.74
CA ASP A 55 17.37 -1.39 2.94
C ASP A 55 18.57 -0.75 2.22
N THR A 56 19.76 -1.28 2.51
CA THR A 56 21.02 -0.84 1.93
C THR A 56 21.64 -1.90 1.03
N LYS A 57 20.96 -3.05 0.87
CA LYS A 57 21.44 -4.18 0.08
C LYS A 57 20.74 -4.26 -1.26
N ASP A 58 19.41 -4.24 -1.24
CA ASP A 58 18.57 -4.32 -2.43
C ASP A 58 18.25 -2.90 -2.89
N LEU A 59 19.20 -2.30 -3.63
CA LEU A 59 19.11 -0.90 -4.06
C LEU A 59 18.07 -0.72 -5.17
N VAL A 60 17.27 0.33 -5.08
CA VAL A 60 16.38 0.77 -6.16
C VAL A 60 17.02 1.95 -6.87
N ALA A 61 17.24 1.82 -8.17
CA ALA A 61 17.98 2.81 -8.98
C ALA A 61 19.33 3.22 -8.34
N GLY A 62 20.02 2.26 -7.71
CA GLY A 62 21.31 2.46 -7.04
C GLY A 62 21.21 3.20 -5.70
N ARG A 63 20.02 3.40 -5.15
CA ARG A 63 19.80 4.09 -3.86
C ARG A 63 19.20 3.14 -2.82
N PRO A 64 19.62 3.26 -1.54
CA PRO A 64 18.89 2.68 -0.42
C PRO A 64 17.46 3.22 -0.36
N TRP A 65 16.55 2.46 0.23
CA TRP A 65 15.16 2.86 0.40
C TRP A 65 14.64 2.49 1.80
N VAL A 66 13.60 3.18 2.23
CA VAL A 66 13.03 3.03 3.57
C VAL A 66 11.72 2.24 3.48
N TYR A 67 11.59 1.25 4.36
CA TYR A 67 10.37 0.50 4.52
C TYR A 67 9.83 0.55 5.94
N VAL A 68 8.52 0.37 6.07
CA VAL A 68 7.81 0.32 7.34
C VAL A 68 7.07 -1.00 7.44
N ASN A 69 7.27 -1.72 8.54
CA ASN A 69 6.60 -2.98 8.83
C ASN A 69 5.70 -2.86 10.05
N ASN A 70 4.83 -3.86 10.23
CA ASN A 70 4.00 -4.02 11.42
C ASN A 70 3.11 -2.79 11.70
N VAL A 71 2.51 -2.26 10.65
CA VAL A 71 1.57 -1.14 10.75
C VAL A 71 0.24 -1.64 11.29
N ALA A 72 0.00 -1.44 12.58
CA ALA A 72 -1.28 -1.75 13.25
C ALA A 72 -2.24 -0.55 13.31
N LYS A 73 -1.68 0.66 13.25
CA LYS A 73 -2.43 1.91 13.30
C LYS A 73 -2.29 2.64 11.97
N PRO A 74 -3.23 2.43 11.03
CA PRO A 74 -3.14 3.05 9.73
C PRO A 74 -3.40 4.55 9.81
N THR A 75 -2.65 5.30 9.01
CA THR A 75 -2.74 6.76 8.94
C THR A 75 -2.70 7.22 7.49
N MET A 76 -3.25 8.39 7.24
CA MET A 76 -3.03 9.11 5.98
C MET A 76 -2.25 10.40 6.22
N THR A 77 -1.46 10.80 5.22
CA THR A 77 -0.76 12.09 5.21
C THR A 77 -1.16 12.86 3.95
N VAL A 78 -1.61 14.11 4.12
CA VAL A 78 -2.08 14.94 3.00
C VAL A 78 -0.97 15.90 2.58
N TYR A 79 -0.54 15.77 1.33
CA TYR A 79 0.42 16.66 0.67
C TYR A 79 -0.34 17.54 -0.31
N ARG A 80 -0.29 18.85 -0.11
CA ARG A 80 -1.03 19.81 -0.93
C ARG A 80 -0.10 20.54 -1.89
N PRO A 81 -0.53 20.83 -3.13
CA PRO A 81 0.25 21.67 -4.02
C PRO A 81 0.43 23.08 -3.42
N THR A 82 1.62 23.63 -3.54
CA THR A 82 1.94 25.00 -3.08
C THR A 82 1.62 26.07 -4.11
N GLY A 83 1.34 25.66 -5.36
CA GLY A 83 1.01 26.55 -6.47
C GLY A 83 -0.42 26.34 -6.98
N LYS A 84 -0.56 26.19 -8.32
CA LYS A 84 -1.86 25.90 -8.95
C LYS A 84 -2.43 24.59 -8.40
N ASN A 85 -3.66 24.63 -7.90
CA ASN A 85 -4.41 23.43 -7.49
C ASN A 85 -5.42 23.07 -8.59
N THR A 86 -5.38 21.83 -9.06
CA THR A 86 -6.30 21.31 -10.08
C THR A 86 -7.64 20.82 -9.50
N GLY A 87 -7.72 20.71 -8.18
CA GLY A 87 -8.83 20.04 -7.49
C GLY A 87 -8.77 18.51 -7.54
N VAL A 88 -7.83 17.93 -8.26
CA VAL A 88 -7.61 16.46 -8.32
C VAL A 88 -6.90 16.01 -7.06
N ALA A 89 -7.32 14.87 -6.51
CA ALA A 89 -6.60 14.16 -5.46
C ALA A 89 -6.27 12.73 -5.89
N VAL A 90 -5.12 12.23 -5.43
CA VAL A 90 -4.67 10.84 -5.64
C VAL A 90 -4.30 10.23 -4.30
N VAL A 91 -4.91 9.10 -3.97
CA VAL A 91 -4.47 8.28 -2.85
C VAL A 91 -3.36 7.37 -3.33
N VAL A 92 -2.22 7.40 -2.65
CA VAL A 92 -1.05 6.59 -2.99
C VAL A 92 -0.97 5.41 -2.03
N PHE A 93 -0.85 4.21 -2.61
CA PHE A 93 -0.67 2.94 -1.92
C PHE A 93 0.74 2.40 -2.20
N PRO A 94 1.70 2.54 -1.29
CA PRO A 94 3.02 1.92 -1.44
C PRO A 94 2.93 0.40 -1.57
N GLY A 95 3.86 -0.21 -2.29
CA GLY A 95 4.05 -1.66 -2.34
C GLY A 95 4.78 -2.21 -1.12
N GLY A 96 5.11 -3.49 -1.16
CA GLY A 96 5.81 -4.21 -0.10
C GLY A 96 5.14 -5.51 0.31
N GLY A 97 4.43 -6.17 -0.62
CA GLY A 97 3.89 -7.52 -0.46
C GLY A 97 2.83 -7.66 0.64
N TYR A 98 2.23 -6.58 1.12
CA TYR A 98 1.40 -6.51 2.33
C TYR A 98 2.13 -6.89 3.63
N GLU A 99 3.43 -7.12 3.57
CA GLU A 99 4.29 -7.39 4.72
C GLU A 99 4.91 -6.10 5.27
N GLY A 100 5.16 -5.14 4.39
CA GLY A 100 5.68 -3.82 4.67
C GLY A 100 5.21 -2.79 3.65
N LEU A 101 5.75 -1.58 3.73
CA LEU A 101 5.48 -0.47 2.83
C LEU A 101 6.81 0.15 2.39
N ALA A 102 7.07 0.25 1.09
CA ALA A 102 8.19 1.00 0.51
C ALA A 102 7.91 2.51 0.63
N ILE A 103 7.95 3.00 1.87
CA ILE A 103 7.28 4.23 2.29
C ILE A 103 7.90 5.51 1.73
N ASP A 104 9.18 5.53 1.39
CA ASP A 104 9.84 6.73 0.83
C ASP A 104 9.69 6.82 -0.69
N LEU A 105 10.15 5.80 -1.42
CA LEU A 105 10.14 5.76 -2.88
C LEU A 105 8.74 5.86 -3.47
N GLU A 106 7.82 5.10 -2.88
CA GLU A 106 6.44 4.95 -3.35
C GLU A 106 5.46 5.78 -2.51
N GLY A 107 5.98 6.65 -1.67
CA GLY A 107 5.23 7.55 -0.80
C GLY A 107 5.55 9.02 -1.03
N PRO A 108 6.35 9.69 -0.17
CA PRO A 108 6.66 11.10 -0.30
C PRO A 108 7.26 11.51 -1.64
N GLU A 109 8.13 10.70 -2.26
CA GLU A 109 8.69 11.05 -3.57
C GLU A 109 7.61 11.15 -4.65
N VAL A 110 6.63 10.25 -4.62
CA VAL A 110 5.46 10.28 -5.50
C VAL A 110 4.57 11.48 -5.19
N CYS A 111 4.36 11.77 -3.90
CA CYS A 111 3.57 12.91 -3.46
C CYS A 111 4.21 14.24 -3.88
N ASP A 112 5.54 14.37 -3.83
CA ASP A 112 6.27 15.55 -4.30
C ASP A 112 6.07 15.75 -5.81
N TRP A 113 6.12 14.65 -6.58
CA TRP A 113 5.84 14.72 -8.01
C TRP A 113 4.39 15.13 -8.31
N LEU A 114 3.39 14.52 -7.66
CA LEU A 114 1.98 14.84 -7.84
C LEU A 114 1.68 16.30 -7.48
N THR A 115 2.18 16.77 -6.33
CA THR A 115 1.98 18.14 -5.89
C THR A 115 2.64 19.17 -6.82
N SER A 116 3.77 18.83 -7.45
CA SER A 116 4.40 19.64 -8.48
C SER A 116 3.52 19.82 -9.72
N LYS A 117 2.57 18.90 -9.95
CA LYS A 117 1.57 18.96 -11.04
C LYS A 117 0.25 19.60 -10.61
N GLY A 118 0.16 20.10 -9.38
CA GLY A 118 -1.04 20.71 -8.84
C GLY A 118 -2.09 19.70 -8.37
N ILE A 119 -1.68 18.47 -8.09
CA ILE A 119 -2.53 17.38 -7.63
C ILE A 119 -2.29 17.17 -6.13
N THR A 120 -3.35 17.13 -5.33
CA THR A 120 -3.24 16.75 -3.92
C THR A 120 -2.90 15.26 -3.81
N CYS A 121 -1.84 14.94 -3.08
CA CYS A 121 -1.48 13.56 -2.78
C CYS A 121 -1.91 13.18 -1.37
N VAL A 122 -2.52 12.02 -1.21
CA VAL A 122 -2.84 11.44 0.08
C VAL A 122 -2.11 10.12 0.21
N LEU A 123 -1.02 10.10 0.95
CA LEU A 123 -0.26 8.88 1.22
C LEU A 123 -0.98 8.08 2.29
N LEU A 124 -1.38 6.86 1.98
CA LEU A 124 -1.97 5.93 2.93
C LEU A 124 -0.91 4.95 3.46
N LYS A 125 -0.58 5.06 4.72
CA LYS A 125 0.14 4.04 5.48
C LYS A 125 -0.89 3.04 5.98
N TYR A 126 -1.22 2.05 5.13
CA TYR A 126 -2.23 1.04 5.44
C TYR A 126 -1.67 -0.09 6.31
N ARG A 127 -2.55 -0.87 6.91
CA ARG A 127 -2.15 -1.98 7.78
C ARG A 127 -1.44 -3.07 7.01
N VAL A 128 -0.27 -3.46 7.53
CA VAL A 128 0.57 -4.56 7.05
C VAL A 128 1.13 -5.35 8.22
N SER A 129 1.45 -6.62 7.99
CA SER A 129 2.01 -7.51 9.01
C SER A 129 3.29 -8.17 8.51
N PRO A 130 4.37 -8.22 9.32
CA PRO A 130 5.65 -8.81 8.91
C PRO A 130 5.57 -10.32 8.62
N ASP A 131 4.53 -11.01 9.07
CA ASP A 131 4.33 -12.44 8.83
C ASP A 131 3.55 -12.70 7.53
N GLY A 132 3.37 -11.68 6.67
CA GLY A 132 2.63 -11.76 5.39
C GLY A 132 1.19 -12.17 5.58
N GLY A 133 0.72 -12.20 6.80
CA GLY A 133 -0.53 -12.82 7.07
C GLY A 133 -1.24 -12.29 8.28
N TYR A 134 -2.35 -11.71 8.03
CA TYR A 134 -3.44 -11.73 8.98
C TYR A 134 -3.79 -13.18 9.30
N PRO A 135 -4.22 -13.50 10.54
CA PRO A 135 -4.46 -14.88 10.92
C PRO A 135 -5.36 -15.59 9.90
N LYS A 136 -4.82 -16.61 9.29
CA LYS A 136 -5.42 -17.42 8.21
C LYS A 136 -6.83 -18.02 8.46
N PRO A 137 -7.40 -18.04 9.69
CA PRO A 137 -8.72 -18.64 9.88
C PRO A 137 -9.89 -17.77 9.45
N ALA A 138 -9.72 -16.47 9.29
CA ALA A 138 -10.86 -15.56 9.05
C ALA A 138 -11.24 -15.41 7.57
N TYR A 139 -10.42 -15.88 6.63
CA TYR A 139 -10.67 -15.74 5.20
C TYR A 139 -10.71 -17.09 4.50
N PRO A 140 -11.65 -17.29 3.56
CA PRO A 140 -11.74 -18.55 2.84
C PRO A 140 -10.46 -18.79 2.03
N LYS A 141 -9.98 -20.03 2.03
CA LYS A 141 -8.78 -20.48 1.29
C LYS A 141 -8.89 -20.34 -0.23
N SER A 142 -10.08 -20.03 -0.74
CA SER A 142 -10.41 -19.81 -2.14
C SER A 142 -11.02 -18.43 -2.29
N GLY A 143 -10.23 -17.45 -2.18
CA GLY A 143 -10.67 -16.07 -2.35
C GLY A 143 -9.47 -15.19 -2.61
N PRO A 144 -9.75 -13.93 -2.89
CA PRO A 144 -8.72 -12.98 -3.23
C PRO A 144 -7.74 -12.87 -2.09
N TYR A 145 -6.52 -12.66 -2.45
CA TYR A 145 -5.43 -12.22 -1.63
C TYR A 145 -5.84 -12.09 -0.16
N PRO A 146 -5.58 -13.05 0.71
CA PRO A 146 -6.11 -13.05 2.08
C PRO A 146 -5.63 -11.84 2.90
N GLU A 147 -4.58 -11.15 2.45
CA GLU A 147 -4.01 -9.97 3.07
C GLU A 147 -4.76 -8.69 2.71
N SER A 148 -5.38 -8.65 1.55
CA SER A 148 -6.00 -7.43 1.01
C SER A 148 -7.24 -6.92 1.77
N PRO A 149 -8.09 -7.74 2.42
CA PRO A 149 -9.32 -7.21 3.02
C PRO A 149 -9.11 -6.13 4.07
N ILE A 150 -8.07 -6.22 4.89
CA ILE A 150 -7.80 -5.22 5.94
C ILE A 150 -7.22 -3.96 5.31
N ALA A 151 -6.29 -4.09 4.37
CA ALA A 151 -5.78 -2.96 3.59
C ALA A 151 -6.89 -2.32 2.75
N LEU A 152 -7.78 -3.13 2.16
CA LEU A 152 -8.94 -2.65 1.41
C LEU A 152 -9.93 -1.89 2.30
N ALA A 153 -10.17 -2.33 3.53
CA ALA A 153 -10.98 -1.58 4.49
C ALA A 153 -10.36 -0.20 4.80
N ASP A 154 -9.03 -0.15 4.96
CA ASP A 154 -8.30 1.12 5.16
C ASP A 154 -8.39 2.03 3.92
N ALA A 155 -8.28 1.48 2.72
CA ALA A 155 -8.41 2.22 1.47
C ALA A 155 -9.85 2.76 1.28
N GLN A 156 -10.88 1.93 1.52
CA GLN A 156 -12.28 2.35 1.46
C GLN A 156 -12.57 3.48 2.46
N ARG A 157 -12.01 3.38 3.68
CA ARG A 157 -12.14 4.41 4.71
C ARG A 157 -11.50 5.71 4.29
N THR A 158 -10.28 5.64 3.76
CA THR A 158 -9.52 6.81 3.29
C THR A 158 -10.25 7.56 2.18
N MET A 159 -10.82 6.85 1.20
CA MET A 159 -11.61 7.46 0.14
C MET A 159 -12.81 8.24 0.69
N GLY A 160 -13.53 7.66 1.66
CA GLY A 160 -14.63 8.35 2.32
C GLY A 160 -14.20 9.61 3.08
N LEU A 161 -13.08 9.54 3.83
CA LEU A 161 -12.53 10.69 4.54
C LEU A 161 -12.12 11.83 3.60
N ILE A 162 -11.49 11.51 2.46
CA ILE A 162 -11.12 12.53 1.48
C ILE A 162 -12.35 13.25 0.94
N ARG A 163 -13.41 12.54 0.58
CA ARG A 163 -14.65 13.14 0.09
C ARG A 163 -15.35 13.95 1.17
N LEU A 164 -15.41 13.47 2.40
CA LEU A 164 -15.96 14.22 3.53
C LEU A 164 -15.23 15.55 3.76
N HIS A 165 -13.90 15.56 3.59
CA HIS A 165 -13.07 16.75 3.80
C HIS A 165 -12.72 17.51 2.51
N ALA A 166 -13.30 17.14 1.37
CA ALA A 166 -12.92 17.65 0.05
C ALA A 166 -12.95 19.19 -0.02
N ALA A 167 -14.00 19.82 0.48
CA ALA A 167 -14.12 21.27 0.50
C ALA A 167 -13.00 21.94 1.32
N ALA A 168 -12.71 21.42 2.51
CA ALA A 168 -11.68 21.96 3.41
C ALA A 168 -10.25 21.77 2.84
N TRP A 169 -10.07 20.75 1.99
CA TRP A 169 -8.79 20.45 1.35
C TRP A 169 -8.67 20.98 -0.07
N HIS A 170 -9.69 21.72 -0.55
CA HIS A 170 -9.76 22.25 -1.91
C HIS A 170 -9.64 21.14 -2.98
N ILE A 171 -10.34 20.04 -2.75
CA ILE A 171 -10.44 18.88 -3.64
C ILE A 171 -11.85 18.89 -4.26
N ASP A 172 -11.94 18.54 -5.53
CA ASP A 172 -13.21 18.19 -6.19
C ASP A 172 -13.56 16.74 -5.79
N PRO A 173 -14.67 16.49 -5.07
CA PRO A 173 -15.02 15.14 -4.61
C PRO A 173 -15.29 14.16 -5.75
N HIS A 174 -15.40 14.62 -7.00
CA HIS A 174 -15.59 13.82 -8.21
C HIS A 174 -14.28 13.64 -9.01
N LYS A 175 -13.13 14.01 -8.42
CA LYS A 175 -11.80 13.85 -9.03
C LYS A 175 -10.80 13.23 -8.04
N VAL A 176 -11.22 12.16 -7.39
CA VAL A 176 -10.40 11.41 -6.43
C VAL A 176 -10.01 10.06 -7.01
N GLY A 177 -8.75 9.94 -7.41
CA GLY A 177 -8.18 8.70 -7.93
C GLY A 177 -7.32 7.95 -6.93
N VAL A 178 -6.85 6.78 -7.36
CA VAL A 178 -5.92 5.93 -6.61
C VAL A 178 -4.71 5.60 -7.48
N LEU A 179 -3.54 5.47 -6.86
CA LEU A 179 -2.28 5.06 -7.48
C LEU A 179 -1.58 4.09 -6.54
N GLY A 180 -1.06 2.99 -7.07
CA GLY A 180 -0.36 2.03 -6.23
C GLY A 180 0.65 1.19 -7.00
N PHE A 181 1.58 0.62 -6.26
CA PHE A 181 2.75 -0.09 -6.72
C PHE A 181 2.74 -1.53 -6.21
N SER A 182 3.06 -2.53 -7.03
CA SER A 182 3.17 -3.93 -6.60
C SER A 182 1.91 -4.38 -5.82
N ALA A 183 2.03 -4.76 -4.55
CA ALA A 183 0.90 -5.03 -3.67
C ALA A 183 -0.06 -3.84 -3.53
N GLY A 184 0.44 -2.59 -3.56
CA GLY A 184 -0.39 -1.39 -3.64
C GLY A 184 -1.10 -1.26 -4.98
N GLY A 185 -0.52 -1.73 -6.08
CA GLY A 185 -1.16 -1.88 -7.39
C GLY A 185 -2.29 -2.90 -7.37
N HIS A 186 -2.10 -4.03 -6.66
CA HIS A 186 -3.20 -4.96 -6.35
C HIS A 186 -4.31 -4.27 -5.56
N LEU A 187 -3.96 -3.46 -4.54
CA LEU A 187 -4.94 -2.71 -3.74
C LEU A 187 -5.73 -1.71 -4.60
N VAL A 188 -5.10 -1.11 -5.62
CA VAL A 188 -5.79 -0.29 -6.64
C VAL A 188 -6.86 -1.10 -7.36
N ALA A 189 -6.53 -2.30 -7.85
CA ALA A 189 -7.49 -3.17 -8.50
C ALA A 189 -8.61 -3.62 -7.54
N ALA A 190 -8.25 -3.95 -6.30
CA ALA A 190 -9.19 -4.36 -5.27
C ALA A 190 -10.22 -3.26 -4.95
N ILE A 191 -9.79 -2.02 -4.68
CA ILE A 191 -10.73 -0.93 -4.38
C ILE A 191 -11.53 -0.50 -5.62
N SER A 192 -10.96 -0.63 -6.81
CA SER A 192 -11.63 -0.34 -8.08
C SER A 192 -12.78 -1.31 -8.41
N THR A 193 -12.81 -2.47 -7.75
CA THR A 193 -13.82 -3.52 -7.99
C THR A 193 -14.68 -3.83 -6.76
N HIS A 194 -14.26 -3.44 -5.55
CA HIS A 194 -14.95 -3.71 -4.28
C HIS A 194 -15.39 -2.43 -3.55
N TYR A 195 -15.89 -1.44 -4.26
CA TYR A 195 -16.34 -0.16 -3.69
C TYR A 195 -17.83 -0.14 -3.31
N GLN A 196 -18.65 -1.04 -3.83
CA GLN A 196 -20.10 -1.03 -3.62
C GLN A 196 -20.48 -1.37 -2.18
N LYS A 197 -19.69 -2.20 -1.53
CA LYS A 197 -19.90 -2.63 -0.15
C LYS A 197 -18.63 -2.46 0.67
N ARG A 198 -18.73 -1.71 1.77
CA ARG A 198 -17.62 -1.60 2.72
C ARG A 198 -17.39 -2.92 3.44
N LEU A 199 -16.13 -3.23 3.72
CA LEU A 199 -15.74 -4.44 4.47
C LEU A 199 -15.91 -4.28 5.98
N TYR A 200 -16.41 -3.15 6.44
CA TYR A 200 -16.60 -2.83 7.85
C TYR A 200 -17.94 -2.12 8.08
N PRO A 201 -18.51 -2.20 9.29
CA PRO A 201 -19.70 -1.43 9.66
C PRO A 201 -19.43 0.08 9.60
N PRO A 202 -20.43 0.91 9.22
CA PRO A 202 -20.28 2.37 9.23
C PRO A 202 -19.87 2.90 10.59
N VAL A 203 -18.86 3.78 10.62
CA VAL A 203 -18.28 4.36 11.83
C VAL A 203 -18.76 5.80 12.04
N ASP A 204 -18.75 6.60 10.97
CA ASP A 204 -19.14 8.01 11.01
C ASP A 204 -19.63 8.53 9.64
N ALA A 205 -19.67 9.86 9.47
CA ALA A 205 -20.16 10.52 8.26
C ALA A 205 -19.34 10.17 7.01
N ALA A 206 -18.04 9.88 7.13
CA ALA A 206 -17.20 9.52 5.99
C ALA A 206 -17.67 8.23 5.30
N ASP A 207 -18.33 7.35 6.04
CA ASP A 207 -18.81 6.07 5.50
C ASP A 207 -20.11 6.18 4.71
N LYS A 208 -20.72 7.37 4.68
CA LYS A 208 -21.83 7.72 3.77
C LYS A 208 -21.31 8.16 2.40
N GLU A 209 -20.06 8.57 2.31
CA GLU A 209 -19.42 8.99 1.07
C GLU A 209 -19.06 7.76 0.21
N SER A 210 -19.03 7.95 -1.10
CA SER A 210 -18.58 6.89 -2.01
C SER A 210 -17.10 6.55 -1.78
N CYS A 211 -16.75 5.27 -1.76
CA CYS A 211 -15.36 4.83 -1.78
C CYS A 211 -14.88 4.39 -3.17
N ARG A 212 -15.72 4.56 -4.23
CA ARG A 212 -15.32 4.28 -5.61
C ARG A 212 -14.30 5.32 -6.08
N PRO A 213 -13.11 4.91 -6.58
CA PRO A 213 -12.19 5.83 -7.25
C PRO A 213 -12.82 6.40 -8.54
N ASP A 214 -12.50 7.65 -8.88
CA ASP A 214 -12.92 8.25 -10.16
C ASP A 214 -11.99 7.84 -11.32
N PHE A 215 -10.74 7.49 -11.01
CA PHE A 215 -9.77 6.88 -11.89
C PHE A 215 -8.74 6.07 -11.10
N ALA A 216 -7.99 5.19 -11.77
CA ALA A 216 -7.04 4.31 -11.15
C ALA A 216 -5.71 4.24 -11.93
N VAL A 217 -4.60 4.12 -11.21
CA VAL A 217 -3.25 3.93 -11.76
C VAL A 217 -2.61 2.75 -11.05
N ALA A 218 -2.38 1.66 -11.77
CA ALA A 218 -1.73 0.47 -11.23
C ALA A 218 -0.34 0.30 -11.87
N LEU A 219 0.69 0.38 -11.03
CA LEU A 219 2.08 0.25 -11.45
C LEU A 219 2.60 -1.11 -11.01
N TYR A 220 3.03 -1.92 -11.97
CA TYR A 220 3.48 -3.31 -11.75
C TYR A 220 2.66 -4.04 -10.67
N PRO A 221 1.33 -4.12 -10.84
CA PRO A 221 0.47 -4.74 -9.83
C PRO A 221 0.75 -6.24 -9.75
N GLY A 222 0.97 -6.76 -8.54
CA GLY A 222 1.11 -8.19 -8.32
C GLY A 222 -0.24 -8.89 -8.15
N HIS A 223 -0.25 -10.23 -8.29
CA HIS A 223 -1.33 -11.15 -7.87
C HIS A 223 -2.70 -10.95 -8.55
N LEU A 224 -2.72 -10.40 -9.73
CA LEU A 224 -3.95 -10.18 -10.50
C LEU A 224 -4.27 -11.32 -11.46
N SER A 225 -3.29 -12.12 -11.89
CA SER A 225 -3.53 -13.29 -12.73
C SER A 225 -3.93 -14.52 -11.91
N LEU A 226 -4.71 -15.42 -12.52
CA LEU A 226 -5.06 -16.70 -11.91
C LEU A 226 -3.82 -17.57 -11.69
N ALA A 227 -2.85 -17.51 -12.59
CA ALA A 227 -1.59 -18.23 -12.48
C ALA A 227 -0.78 -17.80 -11.26
N ALA A 228 -0.72 -16.51 -10.97
CA ALA A 228 -0.07 -15.99 -9.77
C ALA A 228 -0.79 -16.43 -8.49
N ALA A 229 -2.14 -16.35 -8.46
CA ALA A 229 -2.94 -16.78 -7.33
C ALA A 229 -2.78 -18.28 -7.02
N GLU A 230 -2.71 -19.14 -8.05
CA GLU A 230 -2.47 -20.57 -7.88
C GLU A 230 -1.05 -20.88 -7.41
N TRP A 231 -0.08 -20.11 -7.87
CA TRP A 231 1.31 -20.24 -7.43
C TRP A 231 1.44 -19.93 -5.95
N ASP A 232 0.90 -18.81 -5.48
CA ASP A 232 0.95 -18.41 -4.07
C ASP A 232 0.28 -19.44 -3.17
N ALA A 233 -0.85 -19.99 -3.58
CA ALA A 233 -1.55 -21.03 -2.83
C ALA A 233 -0.72 -22.33 -2.64
N LYS A 234 0.19 -22.61 -3.56
CA LYS A 234 1.05 -23.83 -3.54
C LYS A 234 2.33 -23.64 -2.72
N GLN A 235 2.90 -22.43 -2.71
CA GLN A 235 4.22 -22.17 -2.11
C GLN A 235 4.15 -21.67 -0.66
N GLY A 236 2.99 -21.22 -0.19
CA GLY A 236 2.86 -20.62 1.15
C GLY A 236 3.42 -19.20 1.22
N PRO A 237 3.65 -18.66 2.45
CA PRO A 237 4.14 -17.30 2.61
C PRO A 237 5.46 -17.10 1.85
N ARG A 238 5.53 -16.03 1.06
CA ARG A 238 6.64 -15.76 0.15
C ARG A 238 7.97 -15.70 0.89
N LYS A 239 8.90 -16.52 0.44
CA LYS A 239 10.31 -16.16 0.45
C LYS A 239 10.56 -15.41 -0.85
N PHE A 240 11.00 -14.16 -0.76
CA PHE A 240 11.34 -13.31 -1.88
C PHE A 240 12.02 -14.10 -3.01
N VAL A 241 11.55 -13.89 -4.25
CA VAL A 241 12.14 -14.35 -5.49
C VAL A 241 11.94 -15.84 -5.79
N VAL A 242 10.82 -16.16 -6.44
CA VAL A 242 10.82 -17.29 -7.35
C VAL A 242 10.52 -16.73 -8.74
N PRO A 243 11.47 -16.80 -9.69
CA PRO A 243 11.17 -16.50 -11.08
C PRO A 243 10.03 -17.42 -11.52
N HIS A 244 8.96 -16.86 -12.08
CA HIS A 244 7.99 -17.68 -12.80
C HIS A 244 8.76 -18.50 -13.84
N PRO A 245 8.53 -19.82 -13.94
CA PRO A 245 9.15 -20.57 -15.00
C PRO A 245 8.70 -19.95 -16.33
N ALA A 246 9.66 -19.49 -17.12
CA ALA A 246 9.46 -18.81 -18.40
C ALA A 246 8.63 -19.62 -19.44
N ASN A 247 8.19 -20.83 -19.09
CA ASN A 247 7.47 -21.77 -19.92
C ASN A 247 6.13 -22.25 -19.33
N ALA A 248 5.63 -21.65 -18.24
CA ALA A 248 4.26 -21.89 -17.82
C ALA A 248 3.36 -21.19 -18.85
N ASP A 249 2.48 -21.93 -19.50
CA ASP A 249 1.44 -21.37 -20.36
C ASP A 249 0.56 -20.49 -19.44
N PRO A 250 0.71 -19.16 -19.45
CA PRO A 250 0.02 -18.33 -18.49
C PRO A 250 -1.44 -18.30 -18.89
N GLN A 251 -2.30 -18.83 -18.05
CA GLN A 251 -3.71 -18.50 -18.17
C GLN A 251 -3.82 -17.00 -17.80
N LEU A 252 -3.82 -16.15 -18.83
CA LEU A 252 -4.09 -14.70 -18.71
C LEU A 252 -5.54 -14.46 -18.25
N ALA A 253 -6.02 -15.31 -17.37
CA ALA A 253 -7.30 -15.15 -16.70
C ALA A 253 -7.09 -14.29 -15.47
N LEU A 254 -7.93 -13.28 -15.32
CA LEU A 254 -7.95 -12.45 -14.13
C LEU A 254 -8.33 -13.30 -12.91
N ASN A 255 -7.69 -13.05 -11.80
CA ASN A 255 -8.08 -13.58 -10.50
C ASN A 255 -9.57 -13.25 -10.24
N PRO A 256 -10.44 -14.25 -10.04
CA PRO A 256 -11.88 -14.04 -9.86
C PRO A 256 -12.25 -13.17 -8.67
N ALA A 257 -11.27 -12.93 -7.82
CA ALA A 257 -11.39 -12.02 -6.71
C ALA A 257 -11.33 -10.54 -7.08
N ILE A 258 -10.99 -10.22 -8.30
CA ILE A 258 -11.00 -8.86 -8.85
C ILE A 258 -12.14 -8.80 -9.90
N PRO A 259 -13.41 -8.67 -9.48
CA PRO A 259 -14.56 -8.75 -10.38
C PRO A 259 -14.72 -7.47 -11.19
N VAL A 260 -14.00 -7.34 -12.28
CA VAL A 260 -14.07 -6.20 -13.20
C VAL A 260 -15.45 -6.15 -13.86
N THR A 261 -16.06 -4.96 -13.85
CA THR A 261 -17.33 -4.66 -14.51
C THR A 261 -17.22 -3.37 -15.31
N HIS A 262 -18.24 -3.02 -16.08
CA HIS A 262 -18.30 -1.75 -16.81
C HIS A 262 -18.24 -0.51 -15.88
N ASP A 263 -18.57 -0.67 -14.59
CA ASP A 263 -18.52 0.39 -13.59
C ASP A 263 -17.14 0.53 -12.94
N THR A 264 -16.19 -0.37 -13.25
CA THR A 264 -14.80 -0.22 -12.81
C THR A 264 -14.23 1.10 -13.36
N PRO A 265 -13.51 1.91 -12.56
CA PRO A 265 -13.03 3.21 -13.01
C PRO A 265 -12.04 3.11 -14.17
N PRO A 266 -11.92 4.16 -15.01
CA PRO A 266 -10.85 4.27 -16.00
C PRO A 266 -9.50 3.99 -15.38
N THR A 267 -8.69 3.12 -16.00
CA THR A 267 -7.46 2.59 -15.40
C THR A 267 -6.28 2.74 -16.34
N PHE A 268 -5.17 3.24 -15.80
CA PHE A 268 -3.85 3.25 -16.43
C PHE A 268 -2.96 2.19 -15.79
N LEU A 269 -2.22 1.44 -16.60
CA LEU A 269 -1.24 0.45 -16.16
C LEU A 269 0.14 0.76 -16.71
N LEU A 270 1.18 0.50 -15.91
CA LEU A 270 2.57 0.57 -16.33
C LEU A 270 3.31 -0.64 -15.76
N GLN A 271 4.05 -1.35 -16.63
CA GLN A 271 4.79 -2.55 -16.28
C GLN A 271 6.08 -2.63 -17.10
N ALA A 272 7.17 -3.12 -16.51
CA ALA A 272 8.34 -3.55 -17.26
C ALA A 272 8.14 -4.99 -17.74
N GLU A 273 8.53 -5.29 -19.00
CA GLU A 273 8.36 -6.65 -19.57
C GLU A 273 9.26 -7.68 -18.88
N ASP A 274 10.40 -7.23 -18.37
CA ASP A 274 11.41 -8.05 -17.71
C ASP A 274 11.37 -7.97 -16.19
N ASP A 275 10.25 -7.51 -15.61
CA ASP A 275 10.06 -7.48 -14.17
C ASP A 275 10.14 -8.90 -13.58
N HIS A 276 11.10 -9.08 -12.67
CA HIS A 276 11.36 -10.37 -12.01
C HIS A 276 10.63 -10.52 -10.68
N VAL A 277 9.98 -9.46 -10.21
CA VAL A 277 9.27 -9.43 -8.92
C VAL A 277 7.77 -9.59 -9.14
N ASP A 278 7.19 -8.70 -9.93
CA ASP A 278 5.77 -8.73 -10.31
C ASP A 278 5.66 -9.09 -11.79
N ASN A 279 5.02 -10.23 -12.08
CA ASN A 279 4.97 -10.74 -13.45
C ASN A 279 4.09 -9.84 -14.34
N VAL A 280 4.56 -9.59 -15.56
CA VAL A 280 3.81 -8.84 -16.58
C VAL A 280 2.43 -9.45 -16.86
N ASP A 281 2.25 -10.75 -16.67
CA ASP A 281 0.98 -11.46 -16.85
C ASP A 281 -0.13 -10.91 -15.93
N ASP A 282 0.22 -10.40 -14.75
CA ASP A 282 -0.74 -9.78 -13.83
C ASP A 282 -1.34 -8.52 -14.44
N SER A 283 -0.50 -7.64 -14.99
CA SER A 283 -0.93 -6.44 -15.69
C SER A 283 -1.73 -6.76 -16.96
N LEU A 284 -1.28 -7.75 -17.74
CA LEU A 284 -1.96 -8.18 -18.96
C LEU A 284 -3.34 -8.77 -18.66
N ALA A 285 -3.46 -9.64 -17.64
CA ALA A 285 -4.75 -10.20 -17.23
C ALA A 285 -5.75 -9.11 -16.84
N TYR A 286 -5.29 -8.13 -16.06
CA TYR A 286 -6.14 -7.02 -15.64
C TYR A 286 -6.52 -6.11 -16.81
N TYR A 287 -5.56 -5.77 -17.67
CA TYR A 287 -5.81 -4.99 -18.89
C TYR A 287 -6.88 -5.65 -19.80
N ILE A 288 -6.73 -6.95 -20.06
CA ILE A 288 -7.69 -7.70 -20.90
C ILE A 288 -9.09 -7.68 -20.28
N ALA A 289 -9.19 -7.90 -18.97
CA ALA A 289 -10.48 -7.89 -18.27
C ALA A 289 -11.15 -6.50 -18.33
N LEU A 290 -10.39 -5.42 -18.10
CA LEU A 290 -10.87 -4.04 -18.24
C LEU A 290 -11.37 -3.75 -19.64
N LYS A 291 -10.60 -4.12 -20.68
CA LYS A 291 -10.99 -3.97 -22.09
C LYS A 291 -12.28 -4.74 -22.42
N ASN A 292 -12.39 -5.98 -21.96
CA ASN A 292 -13.56 -6.81 -22.19
C ASN A 292 -14.82 -6.26 -21.52
N ALA A 293 -14.65 -5.57 -20.37
CA ALA A 293 -15.73 -4.89 -19.67
C ALA A 293 -16.08 -3.52 -20.27
N GLY A 294 -15.36 -3.03 -21.28
CA GLY A 294 -15.58 -1.73 -21.91
C GLY A 294 -15.06 -0.55 -21.07
N VAL A 295 -14.19 -0.82 -20.09
CA VAL A 295 -13.57 0.23 -19.26
C VAL A 295 -12.50 0.96 -20.09
N PRO A 296 -12.48 2.31 -20.10
CA PRO A 296 -11.37 3.07 -20.69
C PRO A 296 -10.06 2.68 -20.02
N THR A 297 -9.11 2.15 -20.80
CA THR A 297 -7.88 1.59 -20.26
C THR A 297 -6.71 1.85 -21.19
N GLU A 298 -5.59 2.25 -20.61
CA GLU A 298 -4.32 2.41 -21.29
C GLU A 298 -3.26 1.61 -20.52
N MET A 299 -2.36 0.95 -21.23
CA MET A 299 -1.25 0.19 -20.66
C MET A 299 0.03 0.49 -21.41
N HIS A 300 1.09 0.76 -20.67
CA HIS A 300 2.43 0.91 -21.20
C HIS A 300 3.31 -0.26 -20.70
N LEU A 301 3.98 -0.90 -21.63
CA LEU A 301 5.05 -1.85 -21.38
C LEU A 301 6.39 -1.20 -21.75
N SER A 302 7.43 -1.39 -20.93
CA SER A 302 8.75 -0.80 -21.12
C SER A 302 9.87 -1.84 -20.99
#